data_2309bc6ae5253466f54a9814a7443f25
#
_entry.id   2309bc6ae5253466f54a9814a7443f25
#
_cell.length_a   1.000
_cell.length_b   1.000
_cell.length_c   1.000
_cell.angle_alpha   90.00
_cell.angle_beta   90.00
_cell.angle_gamma   90.00
#
_symmetry.space_group_name_H-M   'P 1'
#
loop_
_entity.id
_entity.type
_entity.pdbx_description
1 polymer ?
#
loop_
_entity_poly.entity_id
_entity_poly.type
_entity_poly.pdbx_seq_one_letter_code
_entity_poly.pdbx_strand_id
1 'polypeptide(L)'
;MTDPQPLLPLAEEAAAESEQSTELSGRARVSLVRLISLRWVPLTAALLSLSLSVVAIYTSTQQPSVSLLMPSQLRIAQGRSSGASYLYLQPAFVNTAQNNRVEVIRGMTLHVASSDTTVVPADFHWTQQLRLVTDPTSGQLTYQYVGDAVPLVVSPSNAASPLALFEAPQGWFFAAGTYQFTLTADRVVAGSALTAAFSVSLTADNIAFLDQPGPDKFLEFAIR
;
A
#
# COMPACT_ATOMS: atom_id res chain seq x y z
N MET A 1 -77.40 -67.06 -45.89
CA MET A 1 -76.24 -67.08 -44.92
C MET A 1 -75.06 -66.53 -45.74
N THR A 2 -74.82 -65.28 -45.60
CA THR A 2 -73.74 -64.58 -46.24
C THR A 2 -72.96 -63.76 -45.21
N ASP A 3 -71.78 -64.17 -44.99
CA ASP A 3 -70.88 -63.64 -44.08
C ASP A 3 -70.35 -62.29 -44.53
N PRO A 4 -70.28 -61.23 -43.71
CA PRO A 4 -69.70 -59.97 -44.10
C PRO A 4 -68.16 -59.96 -43.82
N GLN A 5 -67.38 -59.63 -44.88
CA GLN A 5 -65.96 -59.42 -44.75
C GLN A 5 -65.64 -58.10 -43.98
N PRO A 6 -64.61 -58.07 -43.10
CA PRO A 6 -64.18 -56.87 -42.43
C PRO A 6 -63.37 -55.96 -43.37
N LEU A 7 -63.76 -54.70 -43.40
CA LEU A 7 -62.96 -53.62 -43.99
C LEU A 7 -61.73 -53.32 -43.15
N LEU A 8 -60.58 -53.55 -43.65
CA LEU A 8 -59.28 -53.21 -43.02
C LEU A 8 -58.97 -51.74 -42.98
N PRO A 9 -58.19 -51.28 -42.05
CA PRO A 9 -58.03 -49.86 -41.71
C PRO A 9 -56.90 -49.19 -42.57
N LEU A 10 -57.24 -48.46 -43.60
CA LEU A 10 -56.32 -47.59 -44.39
C LEU A 10 -55.95 -46.28 -43.62
N ALA A 11 -56.55 -46.05 -42.46
CA ALA A 11 -56.32 -44.85 -41.67
C ALA A 11 -55.13 -44.96 -40.69
N GLU A 12 -54.69 -46.16 -40.32
CA GLU A 12 -53.64 -46.38 -39.32
C GLU A 12 -52.24 -46.21 -39.90
N GLU A 13 -52.07 -46.51 -41.20
CA GLU A 13 -50.81 -46.45 -41.91
C GLU A 13 -50.39 -44.98 -42.22
N ALA A 14 -51.36 -44.08 -42.47
CA ALA A 14 -51.13 -42.67 -42.66
C ALA A 14 -50.74 -41.91 -41.37
N ALA A 15 -51.23 -42.37 -40.22
CA ALA A 15 -50.87 -41.80 -38.94
C ALA A 15 -49.44 -42.16 -38.51
N ALA A 16 -49.00 -43.40 -38.81
CA ALA A 16 -47.64 -43.87 -38.46
C ALA A 16 -46.57 -43.16 -39.29
N GLU A 17 -46.82 -42.86 -40.57
CA GLU A 17 -45.86 -42.11 -41.44
C GLU A 17 -45.74 -40.64 -40.99
N SER A 18 -46.86 -40.00 -40.51
CA SER A 18 -46.85 -38.62 -40.01
C SER A 18 -46.04 -38.48 -38.69
N GLU A 19 -46.17 -39.44 -37.81
CA GLU A 19 -45.40 -39.41 -36.53
C GLU A 19 -43.92 -39.66 -36.76
N GLN A 20 -43.54 -40.58 -37.66
CA GLN A 20 -42.12 -40.81 -37.96
C GLN A 20 -41.43 -39.58 -38.63
N SER A 21 -42.13 -38.84 -39.48
CA SER A 21 -41.55 -37.65 -40.11
C SER A 21 -41.35 -36.50 -39.15
N THR A 22 -42.24 -36.38 -38.13
CA THR A 22 -42.12 -35.34 -37.10
C THR A 22 -41.00 -35.63 -36.09
N GLU A 23 -40.81 -36.91 -35.72
CA GLU A 23 -39.69 -37.30 -34.84
C GLU A 23 -38.33 -37.14 -35.51
N LEU A 24 -38.17 -37.46 -36.79
CA LEU A 24 -36.93 -37.29 -37.51
C LEU A 24 -36.55 -35.80 -37.67
N SER A 25 -37.56 -34.92 -37.90
CA SER A 25 -37.34 -33.48 -37.96
C SER A 25 -36.92 -32.89 -36.60
N GLY A 26 -37.48 -33.37 -35.50
CA GLY A 26 -37.12 -32.95 -34.17
C GLY A 26 -35.69 -33.37 -33.78
N ARG A 27 -35.31 -34.61 -34.06
CA ARG A 27 -33.96 -35.12 -33.79
C ARG A 27 -32.88 -34.44 -34.63
N ALA A 28 -33.16 -34.11 -35.87
CA ALA A 28 -32.22 -33.38 -36.73
C ALA A 28 -31.98 -31.94 -36.23
N ARG A 29 -33.02 -31.24 -35.77
CA ARG A 29 -32.90 -29.88 -35.19
C ARG A 29 -32.10 -29.87 -33.88
N VAL A 30 -32.34 -30.82 -33.00
CA VAL A 30 -31.60 -30.92 -31.70
C VAL A 30 -30.11 -31.25 -31.93
N SER A 31 -29.79 -32.07 -32.94
CA SER A 31 -28.40 -32.40 -33.26
C SER A 31 -27.65 -31.20 -33.90
N LEU A 32 -28.33 -30.38 -34.70
CA LEU A 32 -27.73 -29.20 -35.33
C LEU A 32 -27.43 -28.09 -34.29
N VAL A 33 -28.33 -27.84 -33.35
CA VAL A 33 -28.14 -26.90 -32.25
C VAL A 33 -27.00 -27.36 -31.34
N ARG A 34 -26.91 -28.66 -31.03
CA ARG A 34 -25.78 -29.24 -30.28
C ARG A 34 -24.45 -29.11 -31.03
N LEU A 35 -24.41 -29.31 -32.32
CA LEU A 35 -23.18 -29.17 -33.13
C LEU A 35 -22.69 -27.73 -33.20
N ILE A 36 -23.61 -26.77 -33.29
CA ILE A 36 -23.28 -25.33 -33.29
C ILE A 36 -22.79 -24.92 -31.92
N SER A 37 -23.48 -25.31 -30.84
CA SER A 37 -23.04 -25.00 -29.48
C SER A 37 -21.69 -25.61 -29.15
N LEU A 38 -21.41 -26.83 -29.62
CA LEU A 38 -20.13 -27.51 -29.37
C LEU A 38 -18.94 -26.82 -30.07
N ARG A 39 -19.15 -26.12 -31.18
CA ARG A 39 -18.12 -25.36 -31.91
C ARG A 39 -17.82 -24.00 -31.25
N TRP A 40 -18.83 -23.37 -30.61
CA TRP A 40 -18.68 -22.06 -30.00
C TRP A 40 -18.13 -22.13 -28.57
N VAL A 41 -18.36 -23.25 -27.85
CA VAL A 41 -17.85 -23.45 -26.49
C VAL A 41 -16.31 -23.32 -26.39
N PRO A 42 -15.51 -23.94 -27.26
CA PRO A 42 -14.05 -23.77 -27.18
C PRO A 42 -13.60 -22.34 -27.57
N LEU A 43 -14.32 -21.67 -28.48
CA LEU A 43 -13.99 -20.30 -28.88
C LEU A 43 -14.27 -19.31 -27.73
N THR A 44 -15.43 -19.43 -27.07
CA THR A 44 -15.77 -18.59 -25.93
C THR A 44 -14.86 -18.87 -24.74
N ALA A 45 -14.50 -20.13 -24.48
CA ALA A 45 -13.53 -20.48 -23.45
C ALA A 45 -12.13 -19.91 -23.74
N ALA A 46 -11.68 -19.95 -25.01
CA ALA A 46 -10.41 -19.37 -25.41
C ALA A 46 -10.40 -17.85 -25.26
N LEU A 47 -11.49 -17.16 -25.64
CA LEU A 47 -11.61 -15.70 -25.45
C LEU A 47 -11.65 -15.30 -23.97
N LEU A 48 -12.36 -16.05 -23.14
CA LEU A 48 -12.36 -15.85 -21.68
C LEU A 48 -10.98 -16.08 -21.07
N SER A 49 -10.30 -17.14 -21.48
CA SER A 49 -8.94 -17.43 -21.02
C SER A 49 -7.95 -16.32 -21.43
N LEU A 50 -8.05 -15.84 -22.66
CA LEU A 50 -7.22 -14.74 -23.15
C LEU A 50 -7.49 -13.44 -22.37
N SER A 51 -8.75 -13.10 -22.16
CA SER A 51 -9.10 -11.88 -21.38
C SER A 51 -8.62 -11.97 -19.92
N LEU A 52 -8.79 -13.12 -19.28
CA LEU A 52 -8.25 -13.36 -17.93
C LEU A 52 -6.73 -13.25 -17.91
N SER A 53 -6.04 -13.77 -18.93
CA SER A 53 -4.58 -13.68 -19.02
C SER A 53 -4.12 -12.22 -19.18
N VAL A 54 -4.81 -11.44 -20.01
CA VAL A 54 -4.51 -10.01 -20.19
C VAL A 54 -4.72 -9.25 -18.88
N VAL A 55 -5.83 -9.49 -18.17
CA VAL A 55 -6.09 -8.88 -16.87
C VAL A 55 -5.02 -9.29 -15.86
N ALA A 56 -4.63 -10.57 -15.81
CA ALA A 56 -3.59 -11.06 -14.92
C ALA A 56 -2.23 -10.41 -15.22
N ILE A 57 -1.85 -10.25 -16.47
CA ILE A 57 -0.62 -9.55 -16.86
C ILE A 57 -0.70 -8.08 -16.47
N TYR A 58 -1.82 -7.40 -16.77
CA TYR A 58 -2.01 -6.00 -16.42
C TYR A 58 -1.88 -5.77 -14.91
N THR A 59 -2.59 -6.54 -14.09
CA THR A 59 -2.50 -6.44 -12.64
C THR A 59 -1.12 -6.79 -12.10
N SER A 60 -0.43 -7.74 -12.72
CA SER A 60 0.92 -8.13 -12.31
C SER A 60 2.00 -7.11 -12.69
N THR A 61 1.76 -6.22 -13.65
CA THR A 61 2.72 -5.18 -14.07
C THR A 61 2.52 -3.85 -13.35
N GLN A 62 1.39 -3.66 -12.64
CA GLN A 62 1.16 -2.43 -11.88
C GLN A 62 2.21 -2.26 -10.78
N GLN A 63 2.78 -1.06 -10.69
CA GLN A 63 3.70 -0.71 -9.61
C GLN A 63 2.97 -0.61 -8.26
N PRO A 64 3.66 -0.88 -7.13
CA PRO A 64 3.09 -0.67 -5.81
C PRO A 64 2.73 0.81 -5.60
N SER A 65 1.54 1.06 -5.09
CA SER A 65 1.06 2.41 -4.76
C SER A 65 1.21 2.63 -3.25
N VAL A 66 2.30 3.29 -2.85
CA VAL A 66 2.56 3.59 -1.45
C VAL A 66 2.31 5.07 -1.19
N SER A 67 1.56 5.36 -0.14
CA SER A 67 1.32 6.70 0.39
C SER A 67 2.12 6.90 1.67
N LEU A 68 2.70 8.09 1.82
CA LEU A 68 3.34 8.54 3.05
C LEU A 68 2.35 9.39 3.84
N LEU A 69 2.03 8.96 5.05
CA LEU A 69 1.21 9.69 6.00
C LEU A 69 2.10 10.27 7.10
N MET A 70 1.98 11.57 7.33
CA MET A 70 2.73 12.23 8.38
C MET A 70 2.06 12.02 9.74
N PRO A 71 2.85 11.80 10.81
CA PRO A 71 2.31 11.75 12.17
C PRO A 71 1.82 13.13 12.60
N SER A 72 1.01 13.15 13.65
CA SER A 72 0.54 14.41 14.25
C SER A 72 1.58 15.10 15.12
N GLN A 73 2.70 14.44 15.43
CA GLN A 73 3.69 14.90 16.42
C GLN A 73 5.11 14.71 15.92
N LEU A 74 5.92 15.74 16.14
CA LEU A 74 7.38 15.73 16.03
C LEU A 74 7.97 15.95 17.42
N ARG A 75 9.04 15.24 17.75
CA ARG A 75 9.80 15.51 18.95
C ARG A 75 11.22 15.92 18.57
N ILE A 76 11.70 16.96 19.24
CA ILE A 76 13.02 17.55 19.02
C ILE A 76 13.83 17.40 20.31
N ALA A 77 15.02 16.85 20.20
CA ALA A 77 16.00 16.81 21.28
C ALA A 77 17.33 17.41 20.82
N GLN A 78 18.06 18.01 21.73
CA GLN A 78 19.34 18.64 21.43
C GLN A 78 20.27 18.47 22.63
N GLY A 79 21.49 18.03 22.38
CA GLY A 79 22.50 17.87 23.42
C GLY A 79 23.75 18.65 23.08
N ARG A 80 23.93 19.86 23.62
CA ARG A 80 25.15 20.63 23.37
C ARG A 80 26.42 19.93 23.85
N SER A 81 26.33 19.14 24.92
CA SER A 81 27.42 18.33 25.44
C SER A 81 27.81 17.16 24.54
N SER A 82 26.83 16.58 23.83
CA SER A 82 27.05 15.51 22.85
C SER A 82 27.37 16.03 21.47
N GLY A 83 27.12 17.32 21.20
CA GLY A 83 27.30 17.92 19.87
C GLY A 83 26.27 17.49 18.85
N ALA A 84 25.10 16.96 19.31
CA ALA A 84 24.12 16.35 18.42
C ALA A 84 22.72 16.92 18.63
N SER A 85 21.98 17.03 17.53
CA SER A 85 20.53 17.30 17.50
C SER A 85 19.80 16.12 16.91
N TYR A 86 18.66 15.79 17.51
CA TYR A 86 17.86 14.61 17.16
C TYR A 86 16.41 14.98 16.91
N LEU A 87 15.80 14.26 15.97
CA LEU A 87 14.38 14.37 15.66
C LEU A 87 13.76 12.97 15.72
N TYR A 88 12.63 12.88 16.41
CA TYR A 88 11.86 11.65 16.52
C TYR A 88 10.56 11.83 15.77
N LEU A 89 10.35 10.99 14.76
CA LEU A 89 9.19 11.04 13.89
C LEU A 89 8.68 9.63 13.62
N GLN A 90 7.36 9.46 13.57
CA GLN A 90 6.73 8.17 13.28
C GLN A 90 5.87 8.26 12.01
N PRO A 91 6.49 8.35 10.82
CA PRO A 91 5.76 8.35 9.56
C PRO A 91 5.09 7.00 9.34
N ALA A 92 3.95 6.98 8.63
CA ALA A 92 3.30 5.75 8.24
C ALA A 92 3.33 5.59 6.71
N PHE A 93 3.75 4.41 6.25
CA PHE A 93 3.75 4.01 4.85
C PHE A 93 2.64 3.02 4.63
N VAL A 94 1.69 3.35 3.75
CA VAL A 94 0.53 2.51 3.46
C VAL A 94 0.56 2.13 2.00
N ASN A 95 0.61 0.83 1.72
CA ASN A 95 0.52 0.33 0.36
C ASN A 95 -0.96 0.10 0.00
N THR A 96 -1.49 0.93 -0.88
CA THR A 96 -2.89 0.88 -1.33
C THR A 96 -3.08 0.09 -2.62
N ALA A 97 -2.01 -0.52 -3.14
CA ALA A 97 -2.10 -1.35 -4.35
C ALA A 97 -2.99 -2.58 -4.12
N GLN A 98 -3.84 -2.88 -5.09
CA GLN A 98 -4.71 -4.06 -5.06
C GLN A 98 -3.98 -5.36 -5.46
N ASN A 99 -2.70 -5.25 -5.81
CA ASN A 99 -1.85 -6.40 -6.13
C ASN A 99 -1.00 -6.79 -4.92
N ASN A 100 -0.46 -8.02 -4.92
CA ASN A 100 0.38 -8.53 -3.84
C ASN A 100 1.83 -7.99 -3.88
N ARG A 101 2.10 -6.89 -4.57
CA ARG A 101 3.44 -6.33 -4.67
C ARG A 101 3.80 -5.55 -3.43
N VAL A 102 4.98 -5.80 -2.94
CA VAL A 102 5.59 -5.08 -1.84
C VAL A 102 6.42 -3.91 -2.36
N GLU A 103 6.49 -2.84 -1.59
CA GLU A 103 7.45 -1.76 -1.76
C GLU A 103 8.52 -1.88 -0.69
N VAL A 104 9.71 -1.39 -0.99
CA VAL A 104 10.79 -1.30 -0.02
C VAL A 104 11.21 0.16 0.10
N ILE A 105 11.12 0.72 1.31
CA ILE A 105 11.68 2.02 1.64
C ILE A 105 13.12 1.78 2.10
N ARG A 106 14.07 2.24 1.30
CA ARG A 106 15.51 2.01 1.55
C ARG A 106 16.03 2.83 2.70
N GLY A 107 15.56 4.08 2.81
CA GLY A 107 16.00 5.02 3.83
C GLY A 107 15.11 6.25 3.85
N MET A 108 15.32 7.08 4.86
CA MET A 108 14.61 8.34 5.02
C MET A 108 15.62 9.45 5.33
N THR A 109 15.38 10.62 4.75
CA THR A 109 16.14 11.85 5.03
C THR A 109 15.15 12.96 5.34
N LEU A 110 15.42 13.73 6.37
CA LEU A 110 14.63 14.87 6.76
C LEU A 110 15.46 16.15 6.52
N HIS A 111 15.17 16.84 5.42
CA HIS A 111 15.77 18.14 5.12
C HIS A 111 15.16 19.22 6.02
N VAL A 112 16.00 19.98 6.70
CA VAL A 112 15.60 21.03 7.66
C VAL A 112 16.17 22.36 7.21
N ALA A 113 15.30 23.31 6.91
CA ALA A 113 15.67 24.67 6.51
C ALA A 113 15.02 25.69 7.46
N SER A 114 15.79 26.65 7.94
CA SER A 114 15.27 27.74 8.75
C SER A 114 14.80 28.90 7.87
N SER A 115 13.78 29.63 8.32
CA SER A 115 13.45 30.95 7.76
C SER A 115 14.52 32.01 8.04
N ASP A 116 15.37 31.78 9.05
CA ASP A 116 16.53 32.59 9.34
C ASP A 116 17.72 32.10 8.49
N THR A 117 18.21 32.99 7.63
CA THR A 117 19.31 32.71 6.70
C THR A 117 20.67 32.50 7.39
N THR A 118 20.80 32.81 8.67
CA THR A 118 22.00 32.56 9.47
C THR A 118 22.15 31.09 9.86
N VAL A 119 21.04 30.33 9.86
CA VAL A 119 21.04 28.89 10.13
C VAL A 119 21.23 28.13 8.84
N VAL A 120 22.34 27.40 8.72
CA VAL A 120 22.62 26.58 7.54
C VAL A 120 21.62 25.42 7.48
N PRO A 121 20.94 25.20 6.33
CA PRO A 121 20.11 24.02 6.14
C PRO A 121 20.90 22.73 6.36
N ALA A 122 20.22 21.69 6.88
CA ALA A 122 20.85 20.41 7.16
C ALA A 122 19.96 19.24 6.78
N ASP A 123 20.59 18.12 6.42
CA ASP A 123 19.93 16.84 6.19
C ASP A 123 20.14 15.95 7.42
N PHE A 124 19.05 15.59 8.03
CA PHE A 124 19.00 14.62 9.12
C PHE A 124 18.75 13.24 8.54
N HIS A 125 19.62 12.30 8.86
CA HIS A 125 19.50 10.93 8.36
C HIS A 125 18.84 10.03 9.38
N TRP A 126 17.98 9.15 8.92
CA TRP A 126 17.42 8.11 9.76
C TRP A 126 18.52 7.13 10.14
N THR A 127 18.84 7.06 11.43
CA THR A 127 19.94 6.24 11.98
C THR A 127 19.46 5.06 12.78
N GLN A 128 18.32 5.20 13.49
CA GLN A 128 17.84 4.17 14.39
C GLN A 128 16.32 4.03 14.34
N GLN A 129 15.86 2.83 14.65
CA GLN A 129 14.47 2.54 14.96
C GLN A 129 14.30 2.38 16.47
N LEU A 130 13.28 3.04 17.00
CA LEU A 130 12.97 3.07 18.41
C LEU A 130 11.57 2.50 18.66
N ARG A 131 11.27 2.25 19.93
CA ARG A 131 9.90 2.06 20.42
C ARG A 131 9.67 2.87 21.68
N LEU A 132 8.45 3.31 21.89
CA LEU A 132 8.04 3.93 23.16
C LEU A 132 7.71 2.82 24.15
N VAL A 133 8.28 2.92 25.33
CA VAL A 133 8.00 2.01 26.45
C VAL A 133 7.72 2.84 27.70
N THR A 134 6.82 2.35 28.56
CA THR A 134 6.61 2.94 29.87
C THR A 134 7.61 2.31 30.84
N ASP A 135 8.44 3.13 31.46
CA ASP A 135 9.31 2.66 32.55
C ASP A 135 8.44 2.15 33.72
N PRO A 136 8.53 0.88 34.08
CA PRO A 136 7.70 0.30 35.13
C PRO A 136 7.96 0.92 36.52
N THR A 137 9.12 1.55 36.73
CA THR A 137 9.52 2.14 38.03
C THR A 137 8.99 3.57 38.17
N SER A 138 9.13 4.38 37.11
CA SER A 138 8.77 5.81 37.15
C SER A 138 7.41 6.10 36.52
N GLY A 139 6.84 5.17 35.73
CA GLY A 139 5.65 5.40 34.91
C GLY A 139 5.87 6.35 33.74
N GLN A 140 7.09 6.81 33.51
CA GLN A 140 7.43 7.73 32.45
C GLN A 140 7.61 6.99 31.11
N LEU A 141 7.23 7.68 30.01
CA LEU A 141 7.50 7.20 28.67
C LEU A 141 8.98 7.44 28.34
N THR A 142 9.65 6.40 27.92
CA THR A 142 11.06 6.46 27.50
C THR A 142 11.23 5.79 26.13
N TYR A 143 12.31 6.14 25.44
CA TYR A 143 12.66 5.53 24.14
C TYR A 143 13.56 4.34 24.38
N GLN A 144 13.19 3.22 23.78
CA GLN A 144 14.02 2.02 23.76
C GLN A 144 14.51 1.78 22.33
N TYR A 145 15.81 1.60 22.19
CA TYR A 145 16.44 1.17 20.95
C TYR A 145 15.92 -0.21 20.51
N VAL A 146 15.52 -0.30 19.26
CA VAL A 146 15.05 -1.55 18.61
C VAL A 146 16.12 -2.09 17.68
N GLY A 147 16.76 -1.22 16.91
CA GLY A 147 17.78 -1.57 15.95
C GLY A 147 18.22 -0.35 15.13
N ASP A 148 19.25 -0.54 14.31
CA ASP A 148 19.68 0.45 13.34
C ASP A 148 18.61 0.64 12.26
N ALA A 149 18.72 1.74 11.49
CA ALA A 149 17.87 1.98 10.34
C ALA A 149 18.11 0.88 9.28
N VAL A 150 17.06 0.11 9.01
CA VAL A 150 17.07 -0.95 8.00
C VAL A 150 15.93 -0.73 6.99
N PRO A 151 16.05 -1.19 5.75
CA PRO A 151 14.98 -1.05 4.76
C PRO A 151 13.65 -1.59 5.27
N LEU A 152 12.57 -0.82 5.09
CA LEU A 152 11.23 -1.19 5.49
C LEU A 152 10.49 -1.87 4.33
N VAL A 153 9.89 -3.02 4.62
CA VAL A 153 9.03 -3.72 3.66
C VAL A 153 7.59 -3.29 3.88
N VAL A 154 6.96 -2.68 2.88
CA VAL A 154 5.58 -2.21 2.92
C VAL A 154 4.71 -3.12 2.06
N SER A 155 4.01 -4.04 2.71
CA SER A 155 3.10 -4.97 2.05
C SER A 155 1.69 -4.39 1.90
N PRO A 156 0.85 -4.89 0.96
CA PRO A 156 -0.49 -4.35 0.72
C PRO A 156 -1.46 -4.44 1.90
N SER A 157 -1.20 -5.34 2.84
CA SER A 157 -2.09 -5.58 4.00
C SER A 157 -1.62 -4.94 5.29
N ASN A 158 -0.41 -4.38 5.32
CA ASN A 158 0.20 -3.84 6.53
C ASN A 158 0.77 -2.45 6.28
N ALA A 159 0.45 -1.52 7.17
CA ALA A 159 1.16 -0.26 7.24
C ALA A 159 2.49 -0.45 7.98
N ALA A 160 3.58 0.12 7.45
CA ALA A 160 4.84 0.22 8.16
C ALA A 160 4.94 1.59 8.83
N SER A 161 5.07 1.64 10.14
CA SER A 161 5.13 2.91 10.89
C SER A 161 6.24 2.85 11.93
N PRO A 162 7.52 2.96 11.51
CA PRO A 162 8.64 2.97 12.43
C PRO A 162 8.68 4.27 13.23
N LEU A 163 8.97 4.19 14.52
CA LEU A 163 9.41 5.36 15.27
C LEU A 163 10.90 5.57 14.93
N ALA A 164 11.16 6.53 14.06
CA ALA A 164 12.47 6.81 13.48
C ALA A 164 13.19 7.90 14.25
N LEU A 165 14.46 7.66 14.59
CA LEU A 165 15.40 8.66 15.06
C LEU A 165 16.18 9.22 13.86
N PHE A 166 16.12 10.51 13.67
CA PHE A 166 16.91 11.25 12.71
C PHE A 166 17.99 12.05 13.43
N GLU A 167 19.21 11.97 12.94
CA GLU A 167 20.36 12.64 13.52
C GLU A 167 20.91 13.72 12.59
N ALA A 168 21.15 14.90 13.16
CA ALA A 168 21.78 16.01 12.45
C ALA A 168 23.26 15.75 12.17
N PRO A 169 23.86 16.44 11.20
CA PRO A 169 25.31 16.56 11.13
C PRO A 169 25.89 17.08 12.45
N GLN A 170 27.05 16.54 12.82
CA GLN A 170 27.71 16.91 14.07
C GLN A 170 27.93 18.43 14.18
N GLY A 171 27.58 18.98 15.34
CA GLY A 171 27.74 20.40 15.61
C GLY A 171 26.61 21.28 15.07
N TRP A 172 25.58 20.71 14.44
CA TRP A 172 24.40 21.43 14.03
C TRP A 172 23.38 21.49 15.15
N PHE A 173 22.85 22.71 15.43
CA PHE A 173 21.90 22.95 16.51
C PHE A 173 20.76 23.85 16.05
N PHE A 174 19.60 23.63 16.64
CA PHE A 174 18.47 24.52 16.46
C PHE A 174 18.70 25.86 17.14
N ALA A 175 18.23 26.94 16.51
CA ALA A 175 18.07 28.29 17.05
C ALA A 175 16.57 28.65 17.11
N ALA A 176 16.25 29.76 17.74
CA ALA A 176 14.88 30.29 17.69
C ALA A 176 14.54 30.69 16.27
N GLY A 177 13.37 30.31 15.76
CA GLY A 177 12.95 30.59 14.39
C GLY A 177 11.90 29.61 13.88
N THR A 178 11.45 29.83 12.65
CA THR A 178 10.55 28.90 11.97
C THR A 178 11.33 28.00 11.02
N TYR A 179 11.09 26.71 11.13
CA TYR A 179 11.75 25.68 10.35
C TYR A 179 10.77 25.00 9.41
N GLN A 180 11.21 24.81 8.17
CA GLN A 180 10.55 23.98 7.18
C GLN A 180 11.24 22.61 7.16
N PHE A 181 10.47 21.57 7.34
CA PHE A 181 10.92 20.18 7.30
C PHE A 181 10.39 19.51 6.04
N THR A 182 11.24 18.80 5.33
CA THR A 182 10.85 18.00 4.16
C THR A 182 11.36 16.57 4.36
N LEU A 183 10.45 15.65 4.67
CA LEU A 183 10.76 14.23 4.75
C LEU A 183 10.78 13.64 3.35
N THR A 184 11.87 12.98 3.02
CA THR A 184 12.05 12.21 1.79
C THR A 184 12.29 10.76 2.14
N ALA A 185 11.49 9.85 1.55
CA ALA A 185 11.64 8.41 1.72
C ALA A 185 11.96 7.76 0.37
N ASP A 186 13.12 7.11 0.27
CA ASP A 186 13.63 6.51 -0.95
C ASP A 186 12.97 5.15 -1.21
N ARG A 187 12.37 4.99 -2.40
CA ARG A 187 11.69 3.77 -2.83
C ARG A 187 12.58 2.95 -3.74
N VAL A 188 12.53 1.64 -3.57
CA VAL A 188 13.32 0.71 -4.40
C VAL A 188 12.58 0.32 -5.67
N VAL A 189 11.30 -0.04 -5.55
CA VAL A 189 10.54 -0.63 -6.67
C VAL A 189 9.95 0.42 -7.59
N ALA A 190 9.30 1.44 -7.05
CA ALA A 190 8.66 2.47 -7.87
C ALA A 190 9.62 3.57 -8.37
N GLY A 191 10.85 3.64 -7.84
CA GLY A 191 11.89 4.54 -8.31
C GLY A 191 11.73 6.03 -7.95
N SER A 192 10.52 6.51 -7.66
CA SER A 192 10.29 7.89 -7.23
C SER A 192 10.20 7.98 -5.70
N ALA A 193 10.91 8.92 -5.09
CA ALA A 193 10.83 9.15 -3.65
C ALA A 193 9.44 9.65 -3.24
N LEU A 194 9.04 9.32 -2.01
CA LEU A 194 7.88 9.94 -1.36
C LEU A 194 8.36 11.15 -0.56
N THR A 195 7.64 12.25 -0.68
CA THR A 195 7.97 13.48 0.03
C THR A 195 6.77 14.01 0.80
N ALA A 196 7.03 14.57 1.98
CA ALA A 196 6.04 15.30 2.76
C ALA A 196 6.73 16.46 3.47
N ALA A 197 6.05 17.61 3.56
CA ALA A 197 6.60 18.81 4.16
C ALA A 197 5.68 19.34 5.25
N PHE A 198 6.28 19.93 6.28
CA PHE A 198 5.59 20.58 7.39
C PHE A 198 6.48 21.67 7.99
N SER A 199 5.93 22.50 8.88
CA SER A 199 6.68 23.57 9.54
C SER A 199 6.48 23.56 11.04
N VAL A 200 7.51 24.00 11.76
CA VAL A 200 7.49 24.15 13.22
C VAL A 200 8.20 25.46 13.58
N SER A 201 7.67 26.17 14.57
CA SER A 201 8.31 27.37 15.11
C SER A 201 8.88 27.07 16.49
N LEU A 202 10.16 27.38 16.66
CA LEU A 202 10.88 27.27 17.93
C LEU A 202 11.06 28.66 18.54
N THR A 203 10.59 28.82 19.77
CA THR A 203 10.80 30.06 20.54
C THR A 203 12.16 30.05 21.24
N ALA A 204 12.59 31.22 21.73
CA ALA A 204 13.80 31.30 22.56
C ALA A 204 13.71 30.44 23.82
N ASP A 205 12.52 30.33 24.42
CA ASP A 205 12.30 29.47 25.60
C ASP A 205 12.40 27.98 25.25
N ASN A 206 11.96 27.58 24.04
CA ASN A 206 12.15 26.23 23.55
C ASN A 206 13.65 25.88 23.45
N ILE A 207 14.44 26.77 22.90
CA ILE A 207 15.89 26.58 22.78
C ILE A 207 16.54 26.54 24.15
N ALA A 208 16.19 27.47 25.05
CA ALA A 208 16.69 27.47 26.41
C ALA A 208 16.38 26.16 27.16
N PHE A 209 15.22 25.57 26.92
CA PHE A 209 14.86 24.26 27.47
C PHE A 209 15.71 23.13 26.87
N LEU A 210 15.87 23.11 25.53
CA LEU A 210 16.67 22.08 24.84
C LEU A 210 18.15 22.13 25.21
N ASP A 211 18.67 23.32 25.52
CA ASP A 211 20.07 23.53 25.91
C ASP A 211 20.39 23.15 27.36
N GLN A 212 19.37 22.88 28.18
CA GLN A 212 19.59 22.45 29.56
C GLN A 212 20.15 21.03 29.62
N PRO A 213 21.15 20.75 30.44
CA PRO A 213 21.66 19.41 30.58
C PRO A 213 20.61 18.49 31.25
N GLY A 214 20.53 17.26 30.78
CA GLY A 214 19.67 16.21 31.34
C GLY A 214 19.40 15.10 30.33
N PRO A 215 19.24 13.86 30.80
CA PRO A 215 18.88 12.75 29.93
C PRO A 215 17.44 12.93 29.41
N ASP A 216 17.21 12.48 28.20
CA ASP A 216 15.88 12.29 27.59
C ASP A 216 14.98 13.53 27.51
N LYS A 217 15.57 14.73 27.44
CA LYS A 217 14.80 15.95 27.23
C LYS A 217 14.44 16.12 25.75
N PHE A 218 13.16 16.23 25.49
CA PHE A 218 12.64 16.56 24.17
C PHE A 218 11.47 17.53 24.30
N LEU A 219 11.24 18.29 23.26
CA LEU A 219 10.05 19.11 23.04
C LEU A 219 9.17 18.43 22.02
N GLU A 220 7.87 18.46 22.26
CA GLU A 220 6.86 17.89 21.38
C GLU A 220 6.11 19.01 20.66
N PHE A 221 5.98 18.87 19.33
CA PHE A 221 5.30 19.80 18.46
C PHE A 221 4.21 19.12 17.68
N ALA A 222 3.03 19.72 17.61
CA ALA A 222 1.97 19.29 16.72
C ALA A 222 2.34 19.64 15.27
N ILE A 223 2.23 18.67 14.37
CA ILE A 223 2.37 18.84 12.91
C ILE A 223 0.97 19.08 12.33
N ARG A 224 0.84 20.13 11.53
CA ARG A 224 -0.41 20.50 10.85
C ARG A 224 -0.21 20.55 9.34
#